data_8980fffc3ae503b27bf84aa54a035b95
#
_entry.id   8980fffc3ae503b27bf84aa54a035b95
#
_cell.length_a   1.000
_cell.length_b   1.000
_cell.length_c   1.000
_cell.angle_alpha   90.00
_cell.angle_beta   90.00
_cell.angle_gamma   90.00
#
_symmetry.space_group_name_H-M   'P 1'
#
loop_
_entity.id
_entity.type
_entity.pdbx_description
1 polymer ?
#
loop_
_entity_poly.entity_id
_entity_poly.type
_entity_poly.pdbx_seq_one_letter_code
_entity_poly.pdbx_strand_id
1 'polypeptide(L)'
;MPQLTIVILQYRPDAAALRRTLASLAMQDTRDFAVVLGDNGSQQDYFAESRAYLAAHGITDVQTAKLIPNGGTVKNAQNALRTAATRWVLMLSPGDFLYDSETVSWWLGRLQADGPRVAFGKQAYFTPGPAPQPTPGETPFDRTPYDP
;
A
#
# COMPACT_ATOMS: atom_id res chain seq x y z
N MET A 1 -11.57 0.51 15.34
CA MET A 1 -11.53 1.19 14.02
C MET A 1 -10.07 1.32 13.61
N PRO A 2 -9.70 0.97 12.38
CA PRO A 2 -8.30 1.06 11.92
C PRO A 2 -7.77 2.50 12.04
N GLN A 3 -6.46 2.61 12.30
CA GLN A 3 -5.77 3.91 12.40
C GLN A 3 -4.99 4.26 11.13
N LEU A 4 -4.78 3.27 10.26
CA LEU A 4 -4.02 3.38 9.02
C LEU A 4 -4.89 3.00 7.82
N THR A 5 -4.85 3.79 6.77
CA THR A 5 -5.33 3.40 5.44
C THR A 5 -4.17 3.19 4.50
N ILE A 6 -4.13 2.05 3.82
CA ILE A 6 -3.20 1.80 2.72
C ILE A 6 -3.90 2.12 1.41
N VAL A 7 -3.41 3.14 0.70
CA VAL A 7 -3.95 3.59 -0.57
C VAL A 7 -3.10 3.02 -1.71
N ILE A 8 -3.71 2.28 -2.64
CA ILE A 8 -3.05 1.78 -3.85
C ILE A 8 -3.50 2.64 -5.02
N LEU A 9 -2.57 3.43 -5.56
CA LEU A 9 -2.83 4.32 -6.70
C LEU A 9 -2.46 3.64 -8.01
N GLN A 10 -3.45 3.39 -8.87
CA GLN A 10 -3.25 2.66 -10.12
C GLN A 10 -3.79 3.40 -11.34
N TYR A 11 -3.19 3.09 -12.49
CA TYR A 11 -3.68 3.40 -13.83
C TYR A 11 -3.13 2.38 -14.81
N ARG A 12 -4.02 1.57 -15.41
CA ARG A 12 -3.64 0.48 -16.32
C ARG A 12 -2.49 -0.37 -15.76
N PRO A 13 -2.62 -0.87 -14.51
CA PRO A 13 -1.53 -1.57 -13.86
C PRO A 13 -1.15 -2.85 -14.60
N ASP A 14 0.11 -3.22 -14.54
CA ASP A 14 0.52 -4.59 -14.82
C ASP A 14 -0.12 -5.53 -13.78
N ALA A 15 -0.77 -6.58 -14.24
CA ALA A 15 -1.53 -7.48 -13.37
C ALA A 15 -0.65 -8.21 -12.36
N ALA A 16 0.57 -8.60 -12.75
CA ALA A 16 1.50 -9.28 -11.85
C ALA A 16 2.05 -8.30 -10.80
N ALA A 17 2.33 -7.05 -11.19
CA ALA A 17 2.76 -6.00 -10.28
C ALA A 17 1.66 -5.69 -9.24
N LEU A 18 0.41 -5.51 -9.67
CA LEU A 18 -0.72 -5.29 -8.77
C LEU A 18 -0.90 -6.47 -7.81
N ARG A 19 -0.83 -7.70 -8.31
CA ARG A 19 -0.95 -8.90 -7.48
C ARG A 19 0.14 -8.99 -6.41
N ARG A 20 1.39 -8.63 -6.72
CA ARG A 20 2.48 -8.57 -5.72
C ARG A 20 2.18 -7.56 -4.62
N THR A 21 1.68 -6.38 -4.98
CA THR A 21 1.27 -5.37 -4.00
C THR A 21 0.18 -5.91 -3.07
N LEU A 22 -0.89 -6.48 -3.63
CA LEU A 22 -1.99 -7.06 -2.86
C LEU A 22 -1.53 -8.23 -1.98
N ALA A 23 -0.63 -9.09 -2.49
CA ALA A 23 -0.07 -10.21 -1.73
C ALA A 23 0.73 -9.73 -0.52
N SER A 24 1.46 -8.63 -0.63
CA SER A 24 2.19 -8.06 0.50
C SER A 24 1.28 -7.56 1.61
N LEU A 25 0.08 -7.08 1.28
CA LEU A 25 -0.95 -6.73 2.27
C LEU A 25 -1.55 -8.00 2.91
N ALA A 26 -1.81 -9.02 2.09
CA ALA A 26 -2.36 -10.30 2.57
C ALA A 26 -1.43 -11.02 3.56
N MET A 27 -0.12 -10.83 3.42
CA MET A 27 0.90 -11.42 4.30
C MET A 27 1.03 -10.74 5.67
N GLN A 28 0.44 -9.57 5.88
CA GLN A 28 0.62 -8.84 7.14
C GLN A 28 0.05 -9.63 8.33
N ASP A 29 0.73 -9.54 9.48
CA ASP A 29 0.37 -10.19 10.74
C ASP A 29 -0.85 -9.57 11.42
N THR A 30 -1.22 -8.37 11.01
CA THR A 30 -2.40 -7.63 11.50
C THR A 30 -3.40 -7.36 10.37
N ARG A 31 -4.65 -7.08 10.75
CA ARG A 31 -5.74 -6.58 9.89
C ARG A 31 -6.23 -5.20 10.36
N ASP A 32 -5.50 -4.54 11.26
CA ASP A 32 -5.87 -3.21 11.79
C ASP A 32 -5.52 -2.08 10.81
N PHE A 33 -5.90 -2.26 9.55
CA PHE A 33 -5.78 -1.26 8.50
C PHE A 33 -6.95 -1.36 7.51
N ALA A 34 -7.30 -0.24 6.91
CA ALA A 34 -8.22 -0.15 5.78
C ALA A 34 -7.44 -0.07 4.47
N VAL A 35 -8.09 -0.38 3.36
CA VAL A 35 -7.52 -0.24 2.01
C VAL A 35 -8.39 0.67 1.15
N VAL A 36 -7.76 1.56 0.40
CA VAL A 36 -8.41 2.33 -0.67
C VAL A 36 -7.74 2.00 -2.00
N LEU A 37 -8.51 1.50 -2.94
CA LEU A 37 -8.07 1.27 -4.32
C LEU A 37 -8.41 2.51 -5.15
N GLY A 38 -7.41 3.30 -5.51
CA GLY A 38 -7.56 4.52 -6.31
C GLY A 38 -7.21 4.27 -7.77
N ASP A 39 -8.18 4.40 -8.68
CA ASP A 39 -7.98 4.20 -10.13
C ASP A 39 -8.13 5.52 -10.90
N ASN A 40 -7.15 5.82 -11.73
CA ASN A 40 -7.05 7.06 -12.51
C ASN A 40 -7.72 6.97 -13.89
N GLY A 41 -8.86 6.30 -13.97
CA GLY A 41 -9.64 6.20 -15.21
C GLY A 41 -9.20 5.07 -16.14
N SER A 42 -8.77 3.92 -15.61
CA SER A 42 -8.56 2.72 -16.40
C SER A 42 -9.86 2.29 -17.06
N GLN A 43 -9.79 1.79 -18.31
CA GLN A 43 -10.96 1.23 -19.00
C GLN A 43 -11.38 -0.10 -18.38
N GLN A 44 -10.40 -0.94 -18.04
CA GLN A 44 -10.63 -2.21 -17.37
C GLN A 44 -10.97 -1.99 -15.90
N ASP A 45 -11.88 -2.79 -15.36
CA ASP A 45 -12.17 -2.82 -13.93
C ASP A 45 -11.17 -3.73 -13.20
N TYR A 46 -10.33 -3.13 -12.37
CA TYR A 46 -9.40 -3.84 -11.50
C TYR A 46 -9.91 -3.97 -10.06
N PHE A 47 -11.04 -3.34 -9.73
CA PHE A 47 -11.55 -3.32 -8.35
C PHE A 47 -12.15 -4.65 -7.93
N ALA A 48 -12.92 -5.28 -8.79
CA ALA A 48 -13.65 -6.50 -8.45
C ALA A 48 -12.68 -7.63 -8.05
N GLU A 49 -11.66 -7.91 -8.86
CA GLU A 49 -10.67 -8.94 -8.59
C GLU A 49 -9.83 -8.59 -7.35
N SER A 50 -9.39 -7.33 -7.23
CA SER A 50 -8.58 -6.88 -6.07
C SER A 50 -9.35 -7.00 -4.77
N ARG A 51 -10.62 -6.61 -4.74
CA ARG A 51 -11.49 -6.75 -3.55
C ARG A 51 -11.73 -8.20 -3.19
N ALA A 52 -12.00 -9.05 -4.19
CA ALA A 52 -12.19 -10.49 -3.95
C ALA A 52 -10.92 -11.13 -3.37
N TYR A 53 -9.74 -10.78 -3.92
CA TYR A 53 -8.46 -11.25 -3.39
C TYR A 53 -8.24 -10.82 -1.94
N LEU A 54 -8.41 -9.53 -1.63
CA LEU A 54 -8.23 -8.99 -0.28
C LEU A 54 -9.21 -9.62 0.72
N ALA A 55 -10.48 -9.76 0.33
CA ALA A 55 -11.51 -10.37 1.17
C ALA A 55 -11.18 -11.85 1.48
N ALA A 56 -10.70 -12.62 0.51
CA ALA A 56 -10.27 -13.99 0.70
C ALA A 56 -9.11 -14.13 1.72
N HIS A 57 -8.37 -13.04 1.96
CA HIS A 57 -7.29 -12.96 2.94
C HIS A 57 -7.67 -12.19 4.22
N GLY A 58 -8.97 -12.00 4.47
CA GLY A 58 -9.47 -11.37 5.69
C GLY A 58 -9.35 -9.84 5.73
N ILE A 59 -9.06 -9.19 4.60
CA ILE A 59 -9.03 -7.73 4.47
C ILE A 59 -10.35 -7.30 3.86
N THR A 60 -11.32 -6.89 4.71
CA THR A 60 -12.69 -6.60 4.30
C THR A 60 -13.02 -5.11 4.26
N ASP A 61 -12.27 -4.27 4.96
CA ASP A 61 -12.42 -2.81 4.91
C ASP A 61 -11.70 -2.25 3.67
N VAL A 62 -12.36 -2.39 2.51
CA VAL A 62 -11.82 -2.00 1.21
C VAL A 62 -12.77 -1.04 0.52
N GLN A 63 -12.32 0.19 0.33
CA GLN A 63 -13.01 1.23 -0.41
C GLN A 63 -12.40 1.39 -1.81
N THR A 64 -13.16 1.98 -2.73
CA THR A 64 -12.72 2.25 -4.09
C THR A 64 -12.94 3.71 -4.45
N ALA A 65 -12.00 4.30 -5.19
CA ALA A 65 -12.07 5.67 -5.66
C ALA A 65 -11.64 5.73 -7.14
N LYS A 66 -12.58 5.91 -8.05
CA LYS A 66 -12.31 6.04 -9.48
C LYS A 66 -12.38 7.49 -9.91
N LEU A 67 -11.37 7.95 -10.65
CA LEU A 67 -11.31 9.28 -11.25
C LEU A 67 -11.49 9.14 -12.78
N ILE A 68 -12.54 9.75 -13.32
CA ILE A 68 -12.84 9.77 -14.75
C ILE A 68 -13.06 11.22 -15.20
N PRO A 69 -12.39 11.67 -16.26
CA PRO A 69 -11.30 11.02 -17.01
C PRO A 69 -10.01 10.95 -16.19
N ASN A 70 -8.95 10.36 -16.78
CA ASN A 70 -7.61 10.40 -16.18
C ASN A 70 -7.21 11.84 -15.88
N GLY A 71 -6.95 12.12 -14.61
CA GLY A 71 -6.61 13.46 -14.12
C GLY A 71 -5.15 13.62 -13.72
N GLY A 72 -4.33 12.58 -13.90
CA GLY A 72 -2.96 12.52 -13.42
C GLY A 72 -2.84 12.03 -11.97
N THR A 73 -1.62 11.71 -11.57
CA THR A 73 -1.33 11.06 -10.28
C THR A 73 -1.80 11.88 -9.08
N VAL A 74 -1.57 13.20 -9.10
CA VAL A 74 -1.94 14.07 -7.97
C VAL A 74 -3.45 14.11 -7.75
N LYS A 75 -4.24 14.25 -8.82
CA LYS A 75 -5.71 14.26 -8.70
C LYS A 75 -6.24 12.88 -8.28
N ASN A 76 -5.64 11.80 -8.76
CA ASN A 76 -5.99 10.44 -8.33
C ASN A 76 -5.71 10.25 -6.83
N ALA A 77 -4.53 10.67 -6.36
CA ALA A 77 -4.19 10.65 -4.94
C ALA A 77 -5.19 11.46 -4.11
N GLN A 78 -5.50 12.69 -4.51
CA GLN A 78 -6.50 13.53 -3.83
C GLN A 78 -7.88 12.87 -3.78
N ASN A 79 -8.30 12.23 -4.90
CA ASN A 79 -9.58 11.52 -4.95
C ASN A 79 -9.60 10.32 -4.00
N ALA A 80 -8.55 9.52 -3.97
CA ALA A 80 -8.42 8.37 -3.06
C ALA A 80 -8.32 8.81 -1.59
N LEU A 81 -7.56 9.87 -1.29
CA LEU A 81 -7.42 10.39 0.06
C LEU A 81 -8.73 10.90 0.67
N ARG A 82 -9.66 11.42 -0.14
CA ARG A 82 -11.00 11.82 0.36
C ARG A 82 -11.82 10.63 0.86
N THR A 83 -11.49 9.44 0.43
CA THR A 83 -12.15 8.19 0.85
C THR A 83 -11.51 7.60 2.11
N ALA A 84 -10.25 7.95 2.40
CA ALA A 84 -9.55 7.49 3.59
C ALA A 84 -10.13 8.18 4.84
N ALA A 85 -10.58 7.38 5.82
CA ALA A 85 -11.21 7.86 7.06
C ALA A 85 -10.31 7.70 8.29
N THR A 86 -9.04 7.34 8.10
CA THR A 86 -8.11 7.05 9.19
C THR A 86 -7.15 8.22 9.46
N ARG A 87 -6.48 8.16 10.60
CA ARG A 87 -5.53 9.19 11.02
C ARG A 87 -4.28 9.25 10.13
N TRP A 88 -3.80 8.09 9.69
CA TRP A 88 -2.60 8.00 8.85
C TRP A 88 -2.92 7.29 7.54
N VAL A 89 -2.14 7.65 6.53
CA VAL A 89 -2.25 7.07 5.18
C VAL A 89 -0.86 6.68 4.67
N LEU A 90 -0.75 5.46 4.17
CA LEU A 90 0.40 4.97 3.40
C LEU A 90 -0.02 4.84 1.93
N MET A 91 0.74 5.40 1.01
CA MET A 91 0.46 5.28 -0.43
C MET A 91 1.44 4.32 -1.09
N LEU A 92 0.91 3.42 -1.90
CA LEU A 92 1.64 2.46 -2.73
C LEU A 92 1.18 2.57 -4.18
N SER A 93 2.04 2.16 -5.09
CA SER A 93 1.69 1.91 -6.49
C SER A 93 1.78 0.43 -6.83
N PRO A 94 1.11 -0.08 -7.86
CA PRO A 94 1.31 -1.45 -8.32
C PRO A 94 2.78 -1.75 -8.61
N GLY A 95 3.32 -2.75 -7.93
CA GLY A 95 4.74 -3.10 -7.94
C GLY A 95 5.48 -2.72 -6.66
N ASP A 96 4.99 -1.73 -5.90
CA ASP A 96 5.46 -1.50 -4.54
C ASP A 96 4.87 -2.58 -3.62
N PHE A 97 5.62 -3.01 -2.63
CA PHE A 97 5.15 -3.97 -1.63
C PHE A 97 5.78 -3.73 -0.27
N LEU A 98 5.07 -4.17 0.75
CA LEU A 98 5.55 -4.10 2.12
C LEU A 98 6.70 -5.08 2.33
N TYR A 99 7.69 -4.69 3.10
CA TYR A 99 8.96 -5.41 3.22
C TYR A 99 8.79 -6.83 3.77
N ASP A 100 7.98 -6.98 4.82
CA ASP A 100 7.71 -8.25 5.48
C ASP A 100 6.30 -8.29 6.11
N SER A 101 6.00 -9.37 6.81
CA SER A 101 4.69 -9.58 7.42
C SER A 101 4.42 -8.69 8.64
N GLU A 102 5.41 -8.09 9.24
CA GLU A 102 5.28 -7.26 10.45
C GLU A 102 5.35 -5.76 10.15
N THR A 103 5.46 -5.37 8.87
CA THR A 103 5.62 -3.97 8.48
C THR A 103 4.48 -3.09 8.98
N VAL A 104 3.23 -3.54 8.87
CA VAL A 104 2.07 -2.74 9.30
C VAL A 104 2.00 -2.65 10.82
N SER A 105 2.15 -3.75 11.54
CA SER A 105 2.09 -3.76 13.01
C SER A 105 3.22 -2.92 13.62
N TRP A 106 4.41 -2.97 13.05
CA TRP A 106 5.53 -2.14 13.45
C TRP A 106 5.23 -0.63 13.26
N TRP A 107 4.73 -0.25 12.08
CA TRP A 107 4.34 1.14 11.82
C TRP A 107 3.24 1.61 12.76
N LEU A 108 2.19 0.82 12.98
CA LEU A 108 1.11 1.17 13.89
C LEU A 108 1.63 1.43 15.31
N GLY A 109 2.55 0.58 15.81
CA GLY A 109 3.18 0.78 17.11
C GLY A 109 3.95 2.10 17.19
N ARG A 110 4.75 2.44 16.18
CA ARG A 110 5.50 3.69 16.12
C ARG A 110 4.59 4.92 15.98
N LEU A 111 3.62 4.86 15.11
CA LEU A 111 2.68 5.96 14.89
C LEU A 111 1.86 6.27 16.14
N GLN A 112 1.45 5.25 16.89
CA GLN A 112 0.71 5.43 18.15
C GLN A 112 1.59 5.97 19.27
N ALA A 113 2.84 5.50 19.39
CA ALA A 113 3.77 5.94 20.42
C ALA A 113 4.24 7.37 20.20
N ASP A 114 4.65 7.71 18.98
CA ASP A 114 5.32 8.97 18.67
C ASP A 114 4.35 10.06 18.17
N GLY A 115 3.18 9.67 17.65
CA GLY A 115 2.12 10.56 17.16
C GLY A 115 2.53 11.49 16.01
N PRO A 116 3.44 11.11 15.10
CA PRO A 116 3.95 12.02 14.08
C PRO A 116 2.86 12.43 13.10
N ARG A 117 3.01 13.61 12.49
CA ARG A 117 2.15 14.03 11.36
C ARG A 117 2.60 13.40 10.06
N VAL A 118 3.90 13.23 9.89
CA VAL A 118 4.54 12.63 8.72
C VAL A 118 5.62 11.67 9.22
N ALA A 119 5.71 10.52 8.60
CA ALA A 119 6.75 9.54 8.88
C ALA A 119 7.30 9.00 7.55
N PHE A 120 8.59 8.72 7.51
CA PHE A 120 9.27 8.18 6.34
C PHE A 120 9.90 6.84 6.70
N GLY A 121 9.69 5.85 5.85
CA GLY A 121 10.39 4.57 5.89
C GLY A 121 11.54 4.54 4.90
N LYS A 122 12.50 3.67 5.12
CA LYS A 122 13.49 3.34 4.10
C LYS A 122 12.82 2.57 2.95
N GLN A 123 13.28 2.80 1.73
CA GLN A 123 12.92 2.03 0.55
C GLN A 123 14.07 1.10 0.21
N ALA A 124 13.75 -0.17 -0.04
CA ALA A 124 14.69 -1.11 -0.62
C ALA A 124 14.27 -1.39 -2.08
N TYR A 125 15.24 -1.36 -2.99
CA TYR A 125 15.00 -1.66 -4.39
C TYR A 125 15.27 -3.15 -4.63
N PHE A 126 14.41 -3.79 -5.43
CA PHE A 126 14.51 -5.19 -5.77
C PHE A 126 14.61 -5.37 -7.28
N THR A 127 15.43 -6.31 -7.69
CA THR A 127 15.42 -6.78 -9.08
C THR A 127 14.15 -7.61 -9.31
N PRO A 128 13.32 -7.27 -10.33
CA PRO A 128 12.16 -8.07 -10.66
C PRO A 128 12.53 -9.52 -11.01
N GLY A 129 11.73 -10.46 -10.56
CA GLY A 129 11.94 -11.89 -10.84
C GLY A 129 11.00 -12.76 -10.03
N PRO A 130 11.03 -14.10 -10.26
CA PRO A 130 10.19 -15.03 -9.51
C PRO A 130 10.53 -15.04 -8.00
N ALA A 131 11.77 -14.70 -7.65
CA ALA A 131 12.21 -14.45 -6.28
C ALA A 131 12.90 -13.08 -6.27
N PRO A 132 12.20 -11.98 -5.95
CA PRO A 132 12.79 -10.65 -5.90
C PRO A 132 14.00 -10.63 -4.96
N GLN A 133 15.11 -10.10 -5.45
CA GLN A 133 16.35 -9.99 -4.70
C GLN A 133 16.66 -8.51 -4.45
N PRO A 134 17.22 -8.15 -3.29
CA PRO A 134 17.72 -6.80 -3.07
C PRO A 134 18.69 -6.39 -4.17
N THR A 135 18.61 -5.13 -4.59
CA THR A 135 19.56 -4.58 -5.58
C THR A 135 20.98 -4.67 -5.00
N PRO A 136 21.96 -5.16 -5.76
CA PRO A 136 23.34 -5.24 -5.30
C PRO A 136 23.86 -3.91 -4.76
N GLY A 137 24.48 -3.94 -3.58
CA GLY A 137 25.00 -2.74 -2.90
C GLY A 137 24.01 -2.10 -1.92
N GLU A 138 22.75 -2.52 -1.89
CA GLU A 138 21.83 -2.13 -0.81
C GLU A 138 21.99 -3.07 0.39
N THR A 139 22.17 -2.48 1.56
CA THR A 139 22.16 -3.24 2.81
C THR A 139 20.76 -3.77 3.09
N PRO A 140 20.62 -4.99 3.62
CA PRO A 140 19.35 -5.46 4.14
C PRO A 140 18.73 -4.41 5.06
N PHE A 141 17.41 -4.31 5.03
CA PHE A 141 16.67 -3.33 5.79
C PHE A 141 17.02 -3.46 7.29
N ASP A 142 17.74 -2.46 7.80
CA ASP A 142 18.00 -2.35 9.22
C ASP A 142 16.78 -1.69 9.89
N ARG A 143 16.11 -2.41 10.77
CA ARG A 143 14.98 -1.92 11.55
C ARG A 143 15.38 -0.97 12.69
N THR A 144 16.67 -0.67 12.84
CA THR A 144 17.08 0.33 13.83
C THR A 144 16.32 1.63 13.58
N PRO A 145 15.71 2.20 14.63
CA PRO A 145 15.00 3.47 14.49
C PRO A 145 15.93 4.50 13.86
N TYR A 146 15.42 5.25 12.92
CA TYR A 146 16.08 6.44 12.45
C TYR A 146 16.17 7.39 13.65
N ASP A 147 17.32 7.45 14.29
CA ASP A 147 17.64 8.52 15.23
C ASP A 147 17.88 9.80 14.42
N PRO A 148 17.15 10.90 14.71
CA PRO A 148 17.30 12.16 14.00
C PRO A 148 18.67 12.78 14.27
#